data_55bc7da57654b59320d7a69d1be26cba
#
_entry.id   55bc7da57654b59320d7a69d1be26cba
#
_cell.length_a   1.000
_cell.length_b   1.000
_cell.length_c   1.000
_cell.angle_alpha   90.00
_cell.angle_beta   90.00
_cell.angle_gamma   90.00
#
_symmetry.space_group_name_H-M   'P 1'
#
loop_
_entity.id
_entity.type
_entity.pdbx_description
1 polymer ?
#
loop_
_entity_poly.entity_id
_entity_poly.type
_entity_poly.pdbx_seq_one_letter_code
_entity_poly.pdbx_strand_id
1 'polypeptide(L)'
;MNQQLIECFKALGDPIRFSIYNSLKKQRLCACEFTEVLELDISQPTLSFHLRKLKECGLIDETRDGNRKIMSINEAMLNQMKIYWER
;
A
#
# COMPACT_ATOMS: atom_id res chain seq x y z
N MET A 1 -17.92 10.65 7.90
CA MET A 1 -16.72 9.95 7.42
C MET A 1 -15.72 10.98 6.95
N ASN A 2 -14.45 10.83 7.31
CA ASN A 2 -13.48 11.81 6.88
C ASN A 2 -12.96 11.50 5.47
N GLN A 3 -12.42 12.54 4.82
CA GLN A 3 -11.95 12.43 3.45
C GLN A 3 -10.80 11.44 3.28
N GLN A 4 -9.94 11.33 4.29
CA GLN A 4 -8.81 10.41 4.22
C GLN A 4 -9.26 8.95 4.12
N LEU A 5 -10.27 8.55 4.89
CA LEU A 5 -10.81 7.19 4.79
C LEU A 5 -11.39 6.92 3.41
N ILE A 6 -12.09 7.91 2.84
CA ILE A 6 -12.63 7.78 1.48
C ILE A 6 -11.49 7.54 0.49
N GLU A 7 -10.41 8.30 0.58
CA GLU A 7 -9.28 8.15 -0.31
C GLU A 7 -8.61 6.78 -0.16
N CYS A 8 -8.54 6.26 1.07
CA CYS A 8 -8.01 4.92 1.30
C CYS A 8 -8.84 3.84 0.61
N PHE A 9 -10.16 3.91 0.75
CA PHE A 9 -11.04 2.94 0.08
C PHE A 9 -10.97 3.06 -1.44
N LYS A 10 -10.87 4.29 -1.96
CA LYS A 10 -10.68 4.49 -3.40
C LYS A 10 -9.37 3.88 -3.89
N ALA A 11 -8.28 4.09 -3.14
CA ALA A 11 -6.98 3.54 -3.52
C ALA A 11 -7.02 2.03 -3.60
N LEU A 12 -7.72 1.37 -2.69
CA LEU A 12 -7.86 -0.09 -2.67
C LEU A 12 -8.80 -0.62 -3.74
N GLY A 13 -9.51 0.26 -4.45
CA GLY A 13 -10.39 -0.15 -5.54
C GLY A 13 -9.68 -0.56 -6.82
N ASP A 14 -8.36 -0.39 -6.90
CA ASP A 14 -7.56 -0.81 -8.04
C ASP A 14 -6.97 -2.20 -7.77
N PRO A 15 -7.08 -3.17 -8.72
CA PRO A 15 -6.62 -4.54 -8.47
C PRO A 15 -5.13 -4.65 -8.15
N ILE A 16 -4.29 -3.84 -8.79
CA ILE A 16 -2.86 -3.87 -8.51
C ILE A 16 -2.58 -3.35 -7.10
N ARG A 17 -3.17 -2.21 -6.74
CA ARG A 17 -2.97 -1.64 -5.40
C ARG A 17 -3.54 -2.56 -4.32
N PHE A 18 -4.65 -3.21 -4.58
CA PHE A 18 -5.24 -4.17 -3.65
C PHE A 18 -4.27 -5.34 -3.40
N SER A 19 -3.67 -5.88 -4.47
CA SER A 19 -2.67 -6.96 -4.36
C SER A 19 -1.44 -6.52 -3.57
N ILE A 20 -0.94 -5.31 -3.84
CA ILE A 20 0.20 -4.76 -3.12
C ILE A 20 -0.12 -4.67 -1.63
N TYR A 21 -1.25 -4.10 -1.29
CA TYR A 21 -1.66 -3.93 0.10
C TYR A 21 -1.79 -5.28 0.82
N ASN A 22 -2.42 -6.26 0.16
CA ASN A 22 -2.58 -7.59 0.74
C ASN A 22 -1.24 -8.28 0.99
N SER A 23 -0.27 -8.11 0.10
CA SER A 23 1.05 -8.68 0.31
C SER A 23 1.75 -8.08 1.53
N LEU A 24 1.55 -6.76 1.73
CA LEU A 24 2.14 -6.06 2.87
C LEU A 24 1.48 -6.41 4.19
N LYS A 25 0.27 -6.96 4.17
CA LYS A 25 -0.35 -7.48 5.39
C LYS A 25 0.39 -8.71 5.91
N LYS A 26 1.14 -9.39 5.07
CA LYS A 26 1.89 -10.60 5.44
C LYS A 26 3.33 -10.28 5.82
N GLN A 27 3.96 -9.32 5.15
CA GLN A 27 5.35 -8.98 5.37
C GLN A 27 5.69 -7.63 4.78
N ARG A 28 6.75 -7.02 5.30
CA ARG A 28 7.32 -5.82 4.69
C ARG A 28 8.03 -6.22 3.41
N LEU A 29 8.02 -5.32 2.44
CA LEU A 29 8.71 -5.57 1.16
C LEU A 29 9.47 -4.33 0.71
N CYS A 30 10.64 -4.55 0.13
CA CYS A 30 11.36 -3.50 -0.58
C CYS A 30 10.58 -3.14 -1.84
N ALA A 31 10.59 -1.87 -2.21
CA ALA A 31 9.96 -1.44 -3.46
C ALA A 31 10.48 -2.23 -4.67
N CYS A 32 11.71 -2.72 -4.62
CA CYS A 32 12.32 -3.49 -5.69
C CYS A 32 11.80 -4.93 -5.79
N GLU A 33 11.02 -5.41 -4.83
CA GLU A 33 10.59 -6.81 -4.76
C GLU A 33 9.20 -7.07 -5.31
N PHE A 34 8.38 -6.03 -5.45
CA PHE A 34 6.95 -6.22 -5.74
C PHE A 34 6.67 -6.90 -7.08
N THR A 35 7.37 -6.53 -8.14
CA THR A 35 7.12 -7.13 -9.45
C THR A 35 7.41 -8.62 -9.44
N GLU A 36 8.45 -9.03 -8.72
CA GLU A 36 8.81 -10.45 -8.61
C GLU A 36 7.85 -11.20 -7.68
N VAL A 37 7.66 -10.68 -6.47
CA VAL A 37 6.85 -11.35 -5.45
C VAL A 37 5.39 -11.51 -5.88
N LEU A 38 4.84 -10.49 -6.55
CA LEU A 38 3.44 -10.50 -7.00
C LEU A 38 3.30 -10.92 -8.46
N GLU A 39 4.39 -11.24 -9.12
CA GLU A 39 4.39 -11.62 -10.53
C GLU A 39 3.67 -10.59 -11.40
N LEU A 40 3.95 -9.30 -11.13
CA LEU A 40 3.32 -8.20 -11.85
C LEU A 40 4.04 -7.92 -13.17
N ASP A 41 3.27 -7.82 -14.24
CA ASP A 41 3.79 -7.45 -15.56
C ASP A 41 3.53 -5.95 -15.78
N ILE A 42 4.22 -5.13 -15.01
CA ILE A 42 4.12 -3.67 -15.11
C ILE A 42 5.51 -3.05 -15.05
N SER A 43 5.62 -1.84 -15.59
CA SER A 43 6.89 -1.11 -15.56
C SER A 43 7.16 -0.54 -14.17
N GLN A 44 8.42 -0.21 -13.89
CA GLN A 44 8.79 0.43 -12.63
C GLN A 44 8.08 1.78 -12.41
N PRO A 45 7.94 2.65 -13.43
CA PRO A 45 7.16 3.87 -13.22
C PRO A 45 5.71 3.62 -12.85
N THR A 46 5.08 2.60 -13.43
CA THR A 46 3.70 2.23 -13.08
C THR A 46 3.62 1.71 -11.65
N LEU A 47 4.56 0.86 -11.25
CA LEU A 47 4.64 0.39 -9.86
C LEU A 47 4.81 1.56 -8.90
N SER A 48 5.73 2.47 -9.22
CA SER A 48 5.98 3.66 -8.39
C SER A 48 4.73 4.52 -8.24
N PHE A 49 3.94 4.64 -9.30
CA PHE A 49 2.68 5.38 -9.26
C PHE A 49 1.71 4.75 -8.24
N HIS A 50 1.56 3.42 -8.28
CA HIS A 50 0.66 2.73 -7.36
C HIS A 50 1.15 2.81 -5.90
N LEU A 51 2.46 2.66 -5.68
CA LEU A 51 3.03 2.80 -4.34
C LEU A 51 2.82 4.22 -3.80
N ARG A 52 3.00 5.22 -4.65
CA ARG A 52 2.79 6.62 -4.24
C ARG A 52 1.33 6.87 -3.86
N LYS A 53 0.39 6.32 -4.62
CA LYS A 53 -1.04 6.47 -4.29
C LYS A 53 -1.37 5.88 -2.92
N LEU A 54 -0.80 4.72 -2.61
CA LEU A 54 -1.01 4.08 -1.31
C LEU A 54 -0.36 4.87 -0.17
N LYS A 55 0.80 5.49 -0.42
CA LYS A 55 1.47 6.32 0.58
C LYS A 55 0.70 7.62 0.83
N GLU A 56 0.26 8.28 -0.23
CA GLU A 56 -0.41 9.58 -0.14
C GLU A 56 -1.67 9.54 0.71
N CYS A 57 -2.43 8.46 0.62
CA CYS A 57 -3.65 8.34 1.41
C CYS A 57 -3.40 7.80 2.83
N GLY A 58 -2.18 7.36 3.12
CA GLY A 58 -1.81 6.90 4.45
C GLY A 58 -1.99 5.41 4.69
N LEU A 59 -2.20 4.61 3.64
CA LEU A 59 -2.37 3.16 3.81
C LEU A 59 -1.05 2.44 4.09
N ILE A 60 0.04 2.94 3.53
CA ILE A 60 1.36 2.33 3.71
C ILE A 60 2.38 3.40 4.08
N ASP A 61 3.45 2.95 4.72
CA ASP A 61 4.60 3.77 5.10
C ASP A 61 5.84 3.30 4.37
N GLU A 62 6.76 4.22 4.15
CA GLU A 62 8.05 3.93 3.55
C GLU A 62 9.15 4.23 4.56
N THR A 63 10.05 3.27 4.75
CA THR A 63 11.21 3.42 5.63
C THR A 63 12.47 3.13 4.83
N ARG A 64 13.53 3.89 5.05
CA ARG A 64 14.80 3.66 4.39
C ARG A 64 15.67 2.72 5.21
N ASP A 65 16.29 1.75 4.52
CA ASP A 65 17.29 0.85 5.07
C ASP A 65 18.46 0.83 4.10
N GLY A 66 19.43 1.71 4.32
CA GLY A 66 20.49 1.93 3.36
C GLY A 66 19.94 2.54 2.08
N ASN A 67 20.17 1.89 0.95
CA ASN A 67 19.63 2.30 -0.36
C ASN A 67 18.26 1.72 -0.65
N ARG A 68 17.72 0.92 0.26
CA ARG A 68 16.45 0.23 0.05
C ARG A 68 15.29 1.02 0.65
N LYS A 69 14.17 1.04 -0.08
CA LYS A 69 12.92 1.62 0.39
C LYS A 69 12.01 0.48 0.83
N ILE A 70 11.79 0.37 2.13
CA ILE A 70 10.98 -0.71 2.69
C ILE A 70 9.56 -0.21 2.90
N MET A 71 8.60 -0.89 2.31
CA MET A 71 7.18 -0.57 2.45
C MET A 71 6.56 -1.42 3.54
N SER A 72 5.70 -0.82 4.34
CA SER A 72 4.97 -1.52 5.40
C SER A 72 3.58 -0.94 5.53
N ILE A 73 2.67 -1.73 6.10
CA ILE A 73 1.30 -1.26 6.35
C ILE A 73 1.32 -0.22 7.48
N ASN A 74 0.51 0.82 7.29
CA ASN A 74 0.22 1.76 8.37
C ASN A 74 -0.88 1.13 9.24
N GLU A 75 -0.48 0.62 10.39
CA GLU A 75 -1.40 -0.11 11.29
C GLU A 75 -2.51 0.78 11.83
N ALA A 76 -2.21 2.04 12.12
CA ALA A 76 -3.23 2.96 12.63
C ALA A 76 -4.34 3.17 11.61
N MET A 77 -3.99 3.31 10.34
CA MET A 77 -4.98 3.48 9.28
C MET A 77 -5.79 2.21 9.06
N LEU A 78 -5.13 1.05 9.11
CA LEU A 78 -5.82 -0.23 9.00
C LEU A 78 -6.86 -0.36 10.10
N ASN A 79 -6.50 0.01 11.34
CA ASN A 79 -7.43 -0.03 12.47
C ASN A 79 -8.61 0.91 12.28
N GLN A 80 -8.38 2.11 11.74
CA GLN A 80 -9.46 3.04 11.46
C GLN A 80 -10.44 2.47 10.45
N MET A 81 -9.95 1.82 9.41
CA MET A 81 -10.81 1.19 8.40
C MET A 81 -11.63 0.06 8.99
N LYS A 82 -11.01 -0.76 9.85
CA LYS A 82 -11.70 -1.86 10.53
C LYS A 82 -12.80 -1.34 11.43
N ILE A 83 -12.52 -0.33 12.23
CA ILE A 83 -13.49 0.28 13.14
C ILE A 83 -14.68 0.82 12.34
N TYR A 84 -14.41 1.52 11.25
CA TYR A 84 -15.48 2.05 10.41
C TYR A 84 -16.34 0.93 9.85
N TRP A 85 -15.72 -0.13 9.35
CA TRP A 85 -16.42 -1.22 8.69
C TRP A 85 -17.26 -2.06 9.67
N GLU A 86 -16.81 -2.19 10.92
CA GLU A 86 -17.46 -3.01 11.95
C GLU A 86 -18.57 -2.28 12.70
N ARG A 87 -18.83 -1.02 12.41
CA ARG A 87 -19.84 -0.21 13.12
C ARG A 87 -21.27 -0.62 12.81
#